data_9b5ff716016fbee78ecf2319b1bc75c2
#
_entry.id   9b5ff716016fbee78ecf2319b1bc75c2
#
_cell.length_a   1.000
_cell.length_b   1.000
_cell.length_c   1.000
_cell.angle_alpha   90.00
_cell.angle_beta   90.00
_cell.angle_gamma   90.00
#
_symmetry.space_group_name_H-M   'P 1'
#
loop_
_entity.id
_entity.type
_entity.pdbx_description
1 polymer ?
#
loop_
_entity_poly.entity_id
_entity_poly.type
_entity_poly.pdbx_seq_one_letter_code
_entity_poly.pdbx_strand_id
1 'polypeptide(L)'
;MAKFMLIKIGLMAEITDADTLREAALKNFDDADSTSPDHPETADWHASEEGQEGRRLIPAEDEAALHELLGGPMLPLLRDGVPGAKVVYTLSSVDELEGTTRREARDAWSSREGITSWPDFPESAD
;
A
#
# COMPACT_ATOMS: atom_id res chain seq x y z
N MET A 1 0.38 20.21 23.33
CA MET A 1 -0.17 18.85 23.17
C MET A 1 -0.37 18.55 21.69
N ALA A 2 -0.03 17.33 21.29
CA ALA A 2 -0.25 16.92 19.91
C ALA A 2 -1.73 16.62 19.68
N LYS A 3 -2.16 16.87 18.46
CA LYS A 3 -3.51 16.54 18.00
C LYS A 3 -3.37 15.63 16.78
N PHE A 4 -4.11 14.55 16.75
CA PHE A 4 -4.00 13.56 15.68
C PHE A 4 -5.30 13.47 14.90
N MET A 5 -5.16 13.35 13.59
CA MET A 5 -6.28 13.28 12.68
C MET A 5 -6.19 12.00 11.87
N LEU A 6 -7.32 11.33 11.69
CA LEU A 6 -7.40 10.18 10.80
C LEU A 6 -7.84 10.66 9.43
N ILE A 7 -6.98 10.50 8.45
CA ILE A 7 -7.28 10.88 7.07
C ILE A 7 -7.54 9.59 6.29
N LYS A 8 -8.74 9.49 5.73
CA LYS A 8 -9.11 8.36 4.90
C LYS A 8 -9.25 8.84 3.46
N ILE A 9 -8.64 8.11 2.54
CA ILE A 9 -8.71 8.41 1.11
C ILE A 9 -9.21 7.18 0.38
N GLY A 10 -10.32 7.34 -0.33
CA GLY A 10 -10.83 6.33 -1.23
C GLY A 10 -10.56 6.73 -2.66
N LEU A 11 -10.09 5.80 -3.46
CA LEU A 11 -9.79 6.04 -4.88
C LEU A 11 -10.59 5.06 -5.73
N MET A 12 -11.24 5.59 -6.76
CA MET A 12 -11.84 4.75 -7.80
C MET A 12 -10.93 4.82 -9.02
N ALA A 13 -10.38 3.68 -9.40
CA ALA A 13 -9.50 3.58 -10.55
C ALA A 13 -10.20 2.81 -11.67
N GLU A 14 -10.07 3.32 -12.89
CA GLU A 14 -10.56 2.64 -14.08
C GLU A 14 -9.40 1.90 -14.73
N ILE A 15 -9.58 0.61 -14.98
CA ILE A 15 -8.59 -0.17 -15.70
C ILE A 15 -8.75 0.10 -17.19
N THR A 16 -7.82 0.85 -17.76
CA THR A 16 -7.88 1.27 -19.16
C THR A 16 -7.16 0.30 -20.09
N ASP A 17 -6.14 -0.39 -19.57
CA ASP A 17 -5.39 -1.39 -20.33
C ASP A 17 -4.86 -2.43 -19.37
N ALA A 18 -5.57 -3.54 -19.24
CA ALA A 18 -5.24 -4.60 -18.30
C ALA A 18 -3.87 -5.24 -18.59
N ASP A 19 -3.53 -5.41 -19.85
CA ASP A 19 -2.25 -6.01 -20.20
C ASP A 19 -1.08 -5.12 -19.78
N THR A 20 -1.17 -3.82 -20.05
CA THR A 20 -0.17 -2.85 -19.61
C THR A 20 -0.04 -2.83 -18.09
N LEU A 21 -1.16 -2.86 -17.37
CA LEU A 21 -1.18 -2.89 -15.92
C LEU A 21 -0.43 -4.11 -15.38
N ARG A 22 -0.74 -5.29 -15.91
CA ARG A 22 -0.14 -6.55 -15.45
C ARG A 22 1.35 -6.61 -15.77
N GLU A 23 1.76 -6.14 -16.95
CA GLU A 23 3.17 -6.09 -17.32
C GLU A 23 3.95 -5.15 -16.41
N ALA A 24 3.40 -3.97 -16.13
CA ALA A 24 4.04 -2.99 -15.25
C ALA A 24 4.16 -3.55 -13.81
N ALA A 25 3.13 -4.22 -13.32
CA ALA A 25 3.14 -4.81 -11.99
C ALA A 25 4.16 -5.94 -11.88
N LEU A 26 4.24 -6.80 -12.89
CA LEU A 26 5.19 -7.91 -12.91
C LEU A 26 6.63 -7.38 -12.93
N LYS A 27 6.88 -6.35 -13.75
CA LYS A 27 8.19 -5.71 -13.80
C LYS A 27 8.54 -5.10 -12.43
N ASN A 28 7.58 -4.42 -11.80
CA ASN A 28 7.79 -3.82 -10.49
C ASN A 28 8.15 -4.88 -9.44
N PHE A 29 7.48 -6.02 -9.47
CA PHE A 29 7.76 -7.13 -8.57
C PHE A 29 9.17 -7.66 -8.78
N ASP A 30 9.53 -7.93 -10.04
CA ASP A 30 10.84 -8.50 -10.38
C ASP A 30 11.99 -7.50 -10.10
N ASP A 31 11.77 -6.21 -10.37
CA ASP A 31 12.79 -5.18 -10.13
C ASP A 31 13.03 -4.94 -8.62
N ALA A 32 12.00 -5.10 -7.80
CA ALA A 32 12.14 -4.92 -6.35
C ALA A 32 13.13 -5.90 -5.74
N ASP A 33 13.20 -7.11 -6.28
CA ASP A 33 14.13 -8.14 -5.81
C ASP A 33 15.60 -7.71 -6.03
N SER A 34 15.88 -6.99 -7.12
CA SER A 34 17.23 -6.60 -7.48
C SER A 34 17.67 -5.24 -6.94
N THR A 35 16.72 -4.41 -6.47
CA THR A 35 16.99 -3.02 -6.10
C THR A 35 16.95 -2.72 -4.61
N SER A 36 16.82 -3.73 -3.75
CA SER A 36 16.70 -3.56 -2.31
C SER A 36 17.85 -4.21 -1.52
N PRO A 37 19.12 -3.76 -1.73
CA PRO A 37 20.26 -4.35 -1.00
C PRO A 37 20.18 -4.14 0.52
N ASP A 38 19.45 -3.12 0.97
CA ASP A 38 19.29 -2.83 2.39
C ASP A 38 18.21 -3.66 3.07
N HIS A 39 17.47 -4.44 2.30
CA HIS A 39 16.38 -5.30 2.80
C HIS A 39 16.52 -6.72 2.23
N PRO A 40 17.51 -7.50 2.72
CA PRO A 40 17.71 -8.86 2.21
C PRO A 40 16.51 -9.77 2.43
N GLU A 41 15.66 -9.50 3.41
CA GLU A 41 14.43 -10.22 3.65
C GLU A 41 13.44 -10.13 2.48
N THR A 42 13.52 -9.07 1.66
CA THR A 42 12.69 -8.93 0.48
C THR A 42 13.02 -10.00 -0.57
N ALA A 43 14.32 -10.24 -0.79
CA ALA A 43 14.76 -11.28 -1.71
C ALA A 43 14.34 -12.67 -1.22
N ASP A 44 14.48 -12.92 0.09
CA ASP A 44 14.06 -14.18 0.70
C ASP A 44 12.56 -14.41 0.55
N TRP A 45 11.76 -13.37 0.75
CA TRP A 45 10.31 -13.47 0.58
C TRP A 45 9.93 -13.73 -0.89
N HIS A 46 10.58 -13.06 -1.84
CA HIS A 46 10.34 -13.26 -3.27
C HIS A 46 10.63 -14.71 -3.69
N ALA A 47 11.64 -15.31 -3.08
CA ALA A 47 12.01 -16.70 -3.37
C ALA A 47 11.13 -17.72 -2.64
N SER A 48 10.34 -17.29 -1.65
CA SER A 48 9.47 -18.18 -0.88
C SER A 48 8.26 -18.63 -1.69
N GLU A 49 7.55 -19.64 -1.19
CA GLU A 49 6.31 -20.09 -1.81
C GLU A 49 5.26 -19.01 -1.88
N GLU A 50 5.14 -18.20 -0.80
CA GLU A 50 4.19 -17.09 -0.75
C GLU A 50 4.52 -16.03 -1.79
N GLY A 51 5.80 -15.68 -1.93
CA GLY A 51 6.25 -14.72 -2.92
C GLY A 51 6.00 -15.19 -4.34
N GLN A 52 6.29 -16.46 -4.64
CA GLN A 52 6.06 -17.03 -5.96
C GLN A 52 4.57 -17.16 -6.27
N GLU A 53 3.75 -17.45 -5.28
CA GLU A 53 2.30 -17.47 -5.44
C GLU A 53 1.78 -16.07 -5.76
N GLY A 54 2.24 -15.04 -5.05
CA GLY A 54 1.90 -13.65 -5.33
C GLY A 54 2.30 -13.25 -6.74
N ARG A 55 3.52 -13.61 -7.17
CA ARG A 55 3.99 -13.31 -8.50
C ARG A 55 3.13 -13.95 -9.59
N ARG A 56 2.66 -15.17 -9.34
CA ARG A 56 1.83 -15.90 -10.29
C ARG A 56 0.45 -15.25 -10.48
N LEU A 57 -0.09 -14.64 -9.43
CA LEU A 57 -1.38 -13.96 -9.48
C LEU A 57 -1.33 -12.63 -10.25
N ILE A 58 -0.17 -11.96 -10.28
CA ILE A 58 -0.04 -10.65 -10.92
C ILE A 58 -0.51 -10.66 -12.37
N PRO A 59 -0.04 -11.59 -13.25
CA PRO A 59 -0.53 -11.60 -14.63
C PRO A 59 -1.91 -12.23 -14.79
N ALA A 60 -2.45 -12.84 -13.75
CA ALA A 60 -3.74 -13.53 -13.81
C ALA A 60 -4.91 -12.65 -13.33
N GLU A 61 -4.65 -11.68 -12.46
CA GLU A 61 -5.71 -10.89 -11.84
C GLU A 61 -5.35 -9.40 -11.82
N ASP A 62 -6.27 -8.54 -12.29
CA ASP A 62 -6.07 -7.09 -12.27
C ASP A 62 -5.94 -6.56 -10.84
N GLU A 63 -6.67 -7.14 -9.88
CA GLU A 63 -6.58 -6.76 -8.48
C GLU A 63 -5.18 -7.00 -7.92
N ALA A 64 -4.58 -8.16 -8.23
CA ALA A 64 -3.23 -8.47 -7.77
C ALA A 64 -2.21 -7.53 -8.39
N ALA A 65 -2.35 -7.21 -9.68
CA ALA A 65 -1.46 -6.28 -10.37
C ALA A 65 -1.55 -4.88 -9.77
N LEU A 66 -2.76 -4.40 -9.53
CA LEU A 66 -2.97 -3.08 -8.96
C LEU A 66 -2.42 -3.02 -7.53
N HIS A 67 -2.65 -4.07 -6.75
CA HIS A 67 -2.14 -4.16 -5.38
C HIS A 67 -0.61 -4.12 -5.32
N GLU A 68 0.06 -4.79 -6.26
CA GLU A 68 1.52 -4.74 -6.37
C GLU A 68 2.00 -3.29 -6.62
N LEU A 69 1.35 -2.57 -7.53
CA LEU A 69 1.72 -1.20 -7.85
C LEU A 69 1.39 -0.21 -6.73
N LEU A 70 0.46 -0.57 -5.84
CA LEU A 70 0.13 0.24 -4.65
C LEU A 70 1.08 -0.01 -3.48
N GLY A 71 1.99 -0.96 -3.56
CA GLY A 71 2.95 -1.26 -2.50
C GLY A 71 3.95 -0.15 -2.23
N GLY A 72 4.01 0.87 -3.08
CA GLY A 72 4.83 2.05 -2.89
C GLY A 72 4.03 3.23 -2.36
N PRO A 73 4.62 4.44 -2.36
CA PRO A 73 3.91 5.64 -1.94
C PRO A 73 2.67 5.91 -2.80
N MET A 74 1.57 6.26 -2.15
CA MET A 74 0.31 6.52 -2.86
C MET A 74 0.30 7.81 -3.67
N LEU A 75 1.20 8.76 -3.37
CA LEU A 75 1.21 10.06 -4.04
C LEU A 75 1.35 9.99 -5.57
N PRO A 76 2.21 9.14 -6.14
CA PRO A 76 2.26 8.99 -7.58
C PRO A 76 0.94 8.52 -8.20
N LEU A 77 0.25 7.59 -7.53
CA LEU A 77 -1.04 7.10 -8.00
C LEU A 77 -2.08 8.21 -7.98
N LEU A 78 -2.11 9.02 -6.94
CA LEU A 78 -3.04 10.14 -6.82
C LEU A 78 -2.84 11.18 -7.91
N ARG A 79 -1.60 11.42 -8.31
CA ARG A 79 -1.25 12.48 -9.24
C ARG A 79 -1.23 12.02 -10.70
N ASP A 80 -0.59 10.89 -10.94
CA ASP A 80 -0.26 10.46 -12.31
C ASP A 80 -0.95 9.15 -12.72
N GLY A 81 -1.59 8.45 -11.78
CA GLY A 81 -2.10 7.11 -12.02
C GLY A 81 -0.98 6.07 -12.08
N VAL A 82 -1.29 4.91 -12.62
CA VAL A 82 -0.31 3.85 -12.88
C VAL A 82 -0.51 3.35 -14.31
N PRO A 83 0.49 2.68 -14.90
CA PRO A 83 0.33 2.14 -16.25
C PRO A 83 -0.91 1.24 -16.36
N GLY A 84 -1.79 1.54 -17.30
CA GLY A 84 -3.00 0.75 -17.55
C GLY A 84 -4.18 1.05 -16.64
N ALA A 85 -4.05 2.00 -15.71
CA ALA A 85 -5.15 2.42 -14.84
C ALA A 85 -5.07 3.91 -14.55
N LYS A 86 -6.23 4.55 -14.40
CA LYS A 86 -6.29 5.96 -14.02
C LYS A 86 -7.27 6.16 -12.90
N VAL A 87 -7.02 7.16 -12.06
CA VAL A 87 -7.94 7.53 -10.99
C VAL A 87 -9.04 8.40 -11.59
N VAL A 88 -10.28 7.95 -11.44
CA VAL A 88 -11.44 8.64 -11.99
C VAL A 88 -12.28 9.36 -10.94
N TYR A 89 -12.09 9.02 -9.67
CA TYR A 89 -12.80 9.67 -8.57
C TYR A 89 -12.04 9.49 -7.26
N THR A 90 -12.05 10.52 -6.42
CA THR A 90 -11.44 10.46 -5.10
C THR A 90 -12.43 10.94 -4.05
N LEU A 91 -12.42 10.25 -2.91
CA LEU A 91 -13.13 10.66 -1.71
C LEU A 91 -12.12 10.79 -0.58
N SER A 92 -12.32 11.79 0.26
CA SER A 92 -11.49 11.90 1.45
C SER A 92 -12.34 12.30 2.65
N SER A 93 -11.96 11.83 3.82
CA SER A 93 -12.53 12.26 5.07
C SER A 93 -11.43 12.51 6.08
N VAL A 94 -11.69 13.43 7.00
CA VAL A 94 -10.75 13.78 8.05
C VAL A 94 -11.51 13.76 9.36
N ASP A 95 -11.07 12.92 10.29
CA ASP A 95 -11.68 12.78 11.61
C ASP A 95 -10.63 12.96 12.69
N GLU A 96 -11.01 13.54 13.82
CA GLU A 96 -10.11 13.65 14.94
C GLU A 96 -9.98 12.31 15.65
N LEU A 97 -8.74 11.94 15.99
CA LEU A 97 -8.44 10.78 16.82
C LEU A 97 -8.24 11.20 18.26
N GLU A 98 -8.78 10.44 19.18
CA GLU A 98 -8.58 10.66 20.61
C GLU A 98 -7.13 10.35 21.00
N GLY A 99 -6.60 11.13 21.95
CA GLY A 99 -5.27 10.89 22.48
C GLY A 99 -4.34 12.07 22.25
N THR A 100 -3.30 12.12 23.07
CA THR A 100 -2.28 13.16 22.99
C THR A 100 -0.90 12.59 22.62
N THR A 101 -0.77 11.27 22.56
CA THR A 101 0.44 10.59 22.09
C THR A 101 0.12 9.76 20.84
N ARG A 102 1.16 9.41 20.09
CA ARG A 102 1.01 8.57 18.90
C ARG A 102 0.41 7.21 19.26
N ARG A 103 0.81 6.66 20.40
CA ARG A 103 0.28 5.38 20.86
C ARG A 103 -1.21 5.45 21.16
N GLU A 104 -1.64 6.48 21.85
CA GLU A 104 -3.06 6.68 22.17
C GLU A 104 -3.88 6.85 20.88
N ALA A 105 -3.39 7.64 19.92
CA ALA A 105 -4.05 7.84 18.64
C ALA A 105 -4.14 6.53 17.86
N ARG A 106 -3.05 5.73 17.86
CA ARG A 106 -3.04 4.41 17.24
C ARG A 106 -4.12 3.51 17.84
N ASP A 107 -4.22 3.49 19.17
CA ASP A 107 -5.20 2.66 19.86
C ASP A 107 -6.63 3.09 19.52
N ALA A 108 -6.87 4.39 19.42
CA ALA A 108 -8.17 4.93 18.99
C ALA A 108 -8.50 4.50 17.55
N TRP A 109 -7.52 4.56 16.66
CA TRP A 109 -7.68 4.11 15.28
C TRP A 109 -7.94 2.60 15.21
N SER A 110 -7.17 1.81 15.97
CA SER A 110 -7.36 0.36 16.04
C SER A 110 -8.78 0.00 16.45
N SER A 111 -9.31 0.71 17.44
CA SER A 111 -10.66 0.49 17.94
C SER A 111 -11.73 0.80 16.88
N ARG A 112 -11.53 1.86 16.10
CA ARG A 112 -12.49 2.24 15.05
C ARG A 112 -12.49 1.29 13.85
N GLU A 113 -11.31 0.82 13.44
CA GLU A 113 -11.13 0.09 12.19
C GLU A 113 -10.84 -1.40 12.38
N GLY A 114 -10.73 -1.87 13.61
CA GLY A 114 -10.43 -3.27 13.88
C GLY A 114 -9.03 -3.69 13.49
N ILE A 115 -8.06 -2.77 13.54
CA ILE A 115 -6.68 -3.06 13.17
C ILE A 115 -5.99 -3.79 14.31
N THR A 116 -5.36 -4.92 14.03
CA THR A 116 -4.73 -5.76 15.05
C THR A 116 -3.21 -5.81 14.95
N SER A 117 -2.62 -5.24 13.89
CA SER A 117 -1.18 -5.26 13.67
C SER A 117 -0.71 -3.92 13.15
N TRP A 118 0.41 -3.44 13.71
CA TRP A 118 1.00 -2.15 13.38
C TRP A 118 2.50 -2.31 13.14
N PRO A 119 2.90 -2.89 12.00
CA PRO A 119 4.31 -3.04 11.71
C PRO A 119 5.00 -1.67 11.61
N ASP A 120 6.22 -1.60 12.14
CA ASP A 120 7.07 -0.40 12.08
C ASP A 120 6.46 0.87 12.68
N PHE A 121 5.51 0.72 13.60
CA PHE A 121 4.96 1.87 14.29
C PHE A 121 6.02 2.53 15.18
N PRO A 122 6.21 3.86 15.11
CA PRO A 122 7.26 4.55 15.86
C PRO A 122 6.91 4.77 17.33
N GLU A 123 6.90 3.70 18.13
CA GLU A 123 6.51 3.77 19.53
C GLU A 123 7.46 4.61 20.38
N SER A 124 8.72 4.69 19.98
CA SER A 124 9.71 5.50 20.68
C SER A 124 9.48 7.02 20.55
N ALA A 125 8.56 7.43 19.70
CA ALA A 125 8.26 8.84 19.44
C ALA A 125 7.07 9.37 20.25
N ASP A 126 6.58 8.61 21.18
CA ASP A 126 5.49 9.04 22.06
C ASP A 126 5.90 10.18 22.99
#